data_0b67e0c62bf03e8cb4e85f520394bf2b
#
_entry.id   0b67e0c62bf03e8cb4e85f520394bf2b
#
_cell.length_a   1.000
_cell.length_b   1.000
_cell.length_c   1.000
_cell.angle_alpha   90.00
_cell.angle_beta   90.00
_cell.angle_gamma   90.00
#
_symmetry.space_group_name_H-M   'P 1'
#
loop_
_entity.id
_entity.type
_entity.pdbx_description
1 polymer ?
#
loop_
_entity_poly.entity_id
_entity_poly.type
_entity_poly.pdbx_seq_one_letter_code
_entity_poly.pdbx_strand_id
1 'polypeptide(L)'
;MADTTNIAQDAQQSIQNSMSKIKEMSEATSITLITMLTFVVMVITLLYYFYYTGTGNFGGILIILISTVMLSILGQAITEGTMGTIIGGILGATIGITIYVNMANNMLTRECQLMDTVYGQLNTNILSLDLTQEVNQHEFRNYYVKSAYNCCSGGNYKNDYVSMCTLKDLLKQGIRGLDFEIYSIDDQPVVATSTVDNYCVKETFNYINFSDIMKTISDNAFSSSGAPNPTDPIIFHLRIKSENQKMYDNFAKIFEQYSDLLMGKQYSYENIKNNTVTNYGATPLKELMGKISIIVDKSNTAFMECSEFYEYVNMTSNSIFMRQLTFDQVKNTDINELIQFNKLGMTIGIPNPGANPDNPSSVVLRETGCQLLAMRYQNIEANVEENDAFFNEANSAFVLKPAILRYMPVQIAAPPPQDPKLSYAPKKITGQYFNYDI
;
A
#
# COMPACT_ATOMS: atom_id res chain seq x y z
N MET A 1 -10.40 66.18 -72.15
CA MET A 1 -11.37 65.80 -71.13
C MET A 1 -11.52 64.27 -70.89
N ALA A 2 -11.03 63.45 -71.78
CA ALA A 2 -11.09 61.95 -71.62
C ALA A 2 -9.98 61.37 -70.69
N ASP A 3 -8.87 62.07 -70.51
CA ASP A 3 -7.73 61.56 -69.76
C ASP A 3 -7.85 61.75 -68.23
N THR A 4 -8.63 62.70 -67.74
CA THR A 4 -8.80 62.95 -66.32
C THR A 4 -9.83 62.00 -65.65
N THR A 5 -10.75 61.46 -66.43
CA THR A 5 -11.76 60.45 -65.94
C THR A 5 -11.11 59.08 -65.73
N ASN A 6 -10.20 58.66 -66.56
CA ASN A 6 -9.48 57.39 -66.42
C ASN A 6 -8.54 57.40 -65.19
N ILE A 7 -7.84 58.48 -64.91
CA ILE A 7 -6.97 58.61 -63.76
C ILE A 7 -7.78 58.57 -62.41
N ALA A 8 -8.96 59.19 -62.43
CA ALA A 8 -9.85 59.16 -61.25
C ALA A 8 -10.42 57.74 -60.98
N GLN A 9 -10.78 57.00 -62.06
CA GLN A 9 -11.24 55.61 -61.94
C GLN A 9 -10.15 54.65 -61.44
N ASP A 10 -8.93 54.80 -61.99
CA ASP A 10 -7.78 53.98 -61.56
C ASP A 10 -7.37 54.26 -60.12
N ALA A 11 -7.44 55.51 -59.69
CA ALA A 11 -7.20 55.92 -58.32
C ALA A 11 -8.27 55.32 -57.37
N GLN A 12 -9.57 55.36 -57.78
CA GLN A 12 -10.67 54.84 -57.00
C GLN A 12 -10.60 53.30 -56.89
N GLN A 13 -10.21 52.60 -57.95
CA GLN A 13 -9.99 51.16 -57.94
C GLN A 13 -8.77 50.74 -57.11
N SER A 14 -7.72 51.52 -57.13
CA SER A 14 -6.52 51.31 -56.27
C SER A 14 -6.83 51.50 -54.79
N ILE A 15 -7.66 52.49 -54.44
CA ILE A 15 -8.14 52.75 -53.06
C ILE A 15 -9.04 51.58 -52.60
N GLN A 16 -9.98 51.13 -53.44
CA GLN A 16 -10.87 49.99 -53.12
C GLN A 16 -10.06 48.70 -52.94
N ASN A 17 -9.09 48.42 -53.77
CA ASN A 17 -8.19 47.24 -53.63
C ASN A 17 -7.33 47.35 -52.38
N SER A 18 -6.87 48.54 -52.01
CA SER A 18 -6.13 48.74 -50.77
C SER A 18 -7.02 48.60 -49.51
N MET A 19 -8.25 49.06 -49.55
CA MET A 19 -9.23 48.92 -48.49
C MET A 19 -9.65 47.42 -48.30
N SER A 20 -9.84 46.69 -49.40
CA SER A 20 -10.14 45.26 -49.32
C SER A 20 -8.97 44.48 -48.71
N LYS A 21 -7.73 44.75 -49.11
CA LYS A 21 -6.54 44.14 -48.48
C LYS A 21 -6.39 44.46 -47.00
N ILE A 22 -6.65 45.71 -46.58
CA ILE A 22 -6.63 46.14 -45.19
C ILE A 22 -7.72 45.39 -44.41
N LYS A 23 -8.91 45.22 -44.99
CA LYS A 23 -10.02 44.49 -44.37
C LYS A 23 -9.66 42.99 -44.21
N GLU A 24 -9.12 42.37 -45.25
CA GLU A 24 -8.64 40.95 -45.18
C GLU A 24 -7.52 40.79 -44.14
N MET A 25 -6.54 41.71 -44.09
CA MET A 25 -5.49 41.68 -43.04
C MET A 25 -6.07 41.88 -41.63
N SER A 26 -7.04 42.76 -41.47
CA SER A 26 -7.71 42.98 -40.17
C SER A 26 -8.53 41.78 -39.74
N GLU A 27 -9.25 41.12 -40.63
CA GLU A 27 -9.98 39.88 -40.35
C GLU A 27 -9.03 38.72 -40.05
N ALA A 28 -7.97 38.52 -40.79
CA ALA A 28 -6.93 37.51 -40.53
C ALA A 28 -6.23 37.72 -39.19
N THR A 29 -5.92 38.96 -38.82
CA THR A 29 -5.30 39.30 -37.53
C THR A 29 -6.26 39.06 -36.37
N SER A 30 -7.54 39.42 -36.55
CA SER A 30 -8.60 39.18 -35.59
C SER A 30 -8.86 37.70 -35.32
N ILE A 31 -8.85 36.89 -36.38
CA ILE A 31 -8.99 35.42 -36.30
C ILE A 31 -7.82 34.80 -35.55
N THR A 32 -6.57 35.23 -35.86
CA THR A 32 -5.37 34.73 -35.19
C THR A 32 -5.39 35.08 -33.69
N LEU A 33 -5.84 36.25 -33.33
CA LEU A 33 -5.91 36.71 -31.94
C LEU A 33 -6.98 35.98 -31.13
N ILE A 34 -8.15 35.70 -31.74
CA ILE A 34 -9.23 34.93 -31.10
C ILE A 34 -8.78 33.48 -30.91
N THR A 35 -8.12 32.86 -31.88
CA THR A 35 -7.59 31.51 -31.74
C THR A 35 -6.53 31.39 -30.67
N MET A 36 -5.61 32.34 -30.58
CA MET A 36 -4.63 32.40 -29.48
C MET A 36 -5.30 32.55 -28.11
N LEU A 37 -6.29 33.45 -28.01
CA LEU A 37 -7.00 33.67 -26.73
C LEU A 37 -7.79 32.43 -26.30
N THR A 38 -8.49 31.76 -27.22
CA THR A 38 -9.23 30.53 -26.93
C THR A 38 -8.28 29.42 -26.49
N PHE A 39 -7.14 29.28 -27.13
CA PHE A 39 -6.11 28.34 -26.76
C PHE A 39 -5.56 28.60 -25.34
N VAL A 40 -5.22 29.87 -25.03
CA VAL A 40 -4.71 30.24 -23.70
C VAL A 40 -5.74 29.99 -22.61
N VAL A 41 -7.01 30.35 -22.83
CA VAL A 41 -8.08 30.10 -21.86
C VAL A 41 -8.29 28.59 -21.63
N MET A 42 -8.23 27.79 -22.69
CA MET A 42 -8.36 26.35 -22.57
C MET A 42 -7.18 25.71 -21.82
N VAL A 43 -5.94 26.15 -22.11
CA VAL A 43 -4.75 25.70 -21.37
C VAL A 43 -4.86 26.04 -19.88
N ILE A 44 -5.26 27.27 -19.55
CA ILE A 44 -5.46 27.70 -18.15
C ILE A 44 -6.55 26.87 -17.48
N THR A 45 -7.69 26.60 -18.16
CA THR A 45 -8.79 25.81 -17.62
C THR A 45 -8.35 24.34 -17.36
N LEU A 46 -7.60 23.75 -18.28
CA LEU A 46 -7.05 22.40 -18.12
C LEU A 46 -6.01 22.33 -16.99
N LEU A 47 -5.11 23.29 -16.90
CA LEU A 47 -4.11 23.37 -15.82
C LEU A 47 -4.80 23.57 -14.47
N TYR A 48 -5.82 24.41 -14.40
CA TYR A 48 -6.64 24.61 -13.19
C TYR A 48 -7.38 23.32 -12.79
N TYR A 49 -8.01 22.64 -13.73
CA TYR A 49 -8.70 21.37 -13.49
C TYR A 49 -7.74 20.30 -12.96
N PHE A 50 -6.57 20.12 -13.58
CA PHE A 50 -5.58 19.15 -13.11
C PHE A 50 -4.92 19.52 -11.80
N TYR A 51 -4.74 20.82 -11.53
CA TYR A 51 -4.26 21.30 -10.23
C TYR A 51 -5.28 21.00 -9.12
N TYR A 52 -6.55 21.23 -9.39
CA TYR A 52 -7.62 21.06 -8.40
C TYR A 52 -7.96 19.58 -8.15
N THR A 53 -7.90 18.74 -9.17
CA THR A 53 -8.21 17.30 -9.04
C THR A 53 -7.03 16.44 -8.59
N GLY A 54 -5.83 17.02 -8.50
CA GLY A 54 -4.60 16.30 -8.14
C GLY A 54 -4.16 15.24 -9.15
N THR A 55 -4.85 15.13 -10.30
CA THR A 55 -4.53 14.15 -11.37
C THR A 55 -3.45 14.68 -12.30
N GLY A 56 -2.27 14.92 -11.77
CA GLY A 56 -1.14 15.53 -12.48
C GLY A 56 -0.47 14.63 -13.52
N ASN A 57 -1.20 13.94 -14.37
CA ASN A 57 -0.61 13.20 -15.48
C ASN A 57 -0.31 14.13 -16.65
N PHE A 58 0.96 14.59 -16.71
CA PHE A 58 1.45 15.47 -17.77
C PHE A 58 1.20 14.91 -19.19
N GLY A 59 1.30 13.57 -19.36
CA GLY A 59 1.03 12.90 -20.63
C GLY A 59 -0.43 13.05 -21.09
N GLY A 60 -1.39 12.96 -20.17
CA GLY A 60 -2.81 13.17 -20.46
C GLY A 60 -3.12 14.60 -20.88
N ILE A 61 -2.55 15.57 -20.19
CA ILE A 61 -2.66 17.00 -20.55
C ILE A 61 -2.15 17.20 -21.97
N LEU A 62 -0.97 16.64 -22.29
CA LEU A 62 -0.33 16.78 -23.59
C LEU A 62 -1.19 16.18 -24.71
N ILE A 63 -1.81 15.03 -24.53
CA ILE A 63 -2.71 14.41 -25.52
C ILE A 63 -3.91 15.31 -25.81
N ILE A 64 -4.55 15.84 -24.75
CA ILE A 64 -5.72 16.73 -24.90
C ILE A 64 -5.31 18.02 -25.62
N LEU A 65 -4.18 18.62 -25.26
CA LEU A 65 -3.67 19.84 -25.90
C LEU A 65 -3.34 19.62 -27.37
N ILE A 66 -2.59 18.57 -27.71
CA ILE A 66 -2.20 18.26 -29.10
C ILE A 66 -3.43 18.00 -29.93
N SER A 67 -4.38 17.17 -29.49
CA SER A 67 -5.60 16.87 -30.25
C SER A 67 -6.46 18.12 -30.48
N THR A 68 -6.56 18.99 -29.48
CA THR A 68 -7.31 20.24 -29.58
C THR A 68 -6.68 21.19 -30.60
N VAL A 69 -5.37 21.40 -30.53
CA VAL A 69 -4.65 22.28 -31.47
C VAL A 69 -4.74 21.76 -32.89
N MET A 70 -4.47 20.48 -33.09
CA MET A 70 -4.52 19.85 -34.42
C MET A 70 -5.88 19.98 -35.08
N LEU A 71 -6.97 19.70 -34.34
CA LEU A 71 -8.32 19.78 -34.89
C LEU A 71 -8.81 21.23 -35.03
N SER A 72 -8.34 22.17 -34.21
CA SER A 72 -8.61 23.60 -34.42
C SER A 72 -8.01 24.11 -35.74
N ILE A 73 -6.77 23.76 -36.01
CA ILE A 73 -6.07 24.12 -37.27
C ILE A 73 -6.78 23.47 -38.48
N LEU A 74 -7.15 22.18 -38.38
CA LEU A 74 -7.87 21.51 -39.45
C LEU A 74 -9.25 22.12 -39.67
N GLY A 75 -10.01 22.44 -38.63
CA GLY A 75 -11.30 23.10 -38.73
C GLY A 75 -11.23 24.45 -39.41
N GLN A 76 -10.20 25.25 -39.09
CA GLN A 76 -9.93 26.52 -39.76
C GLN A 76 -9.63 26.34 -41.27
N ALA A 77 -8.78 25.35 -41.60
CA ALA A 77 -8.41 25.07 -42.98
C ALA A 77 -9.58 24.61 -43.87
N ILE A 78 -10.55 23.87 -43.28
CA ILE A 78 -11.72 23.32 -44.00
C ILE A 78 -12.81 24.37 -44.22
N THR A 79 -13.07 25.23 -43.23
CA THR A 79 -14.20 26.17 -43.24
C THR A 79 -13.84 27.60 -43.56
N GLU A 80 -12.52 27.91 -43.69
CA GLU A 80 -11.95 29.23 -43.92
C GLU A 80 -12.49 30.32 -42.96
N GLY A 81 -12.91 29.91 -41.74
CA GLY A 81 -13.55 30.80 -40.77
C GLY A 81 -13.34 30.42 -39.30
N THR A 82 -13.61 31.42 -38.44
CA THR A 82 -13.51 31.27 -36.97
C THR A 82 -14.39 30.18 -36.37
N MET A 83 -15.56 29.90 -36.98
CA MET A 83 -16.46 28.85 -36.52
C MET A 83 -15.82 27.45 -36.65
N GLY A 84 -15.07 27.20 -37.72
CA GLY A 84 -14.37 25.92 -37.90
C GLY A 84 -13.27 25.71 -36.87
N THR A 85 -12.57 26.76 -36.47
CA THR A 85 -11.57 26.71 -35.40
C THR A 85 -12.20 26.34 -34.06
N ILE A 86 -13.34 26.94 -33.70
CA ILE A 86 -14.04 26.68 -32.46
C ILE A 86 -14.59 25.25 -32.42
N ILE A 87 -15.28 24.83 -33.48
CA ILE A 87 -15.84 23.46 -33.61
C ILE A 87 -14.71 22.44 -33.58
N GLY A 88 -13.62 22.68 -34.34
CA GLY A 88 -12.44 21.81 -34.34
C GLY A 88 -11.78 21.69 -32.96
N GLY A 89 -11.69 22.80 -32.22
CA GLY A 89 -11.18 22.83 -30.86
C GLY A 89 -12.02 22.00 -29.88
N ILE A 90 -13.33 22.15 -29.91
CA ILE A 90 -14.27 21.37 -29.07
C ILE A 90 -14.16 19.88 -29.40
N LEU A 91 -14.18 19.52 -30.70
CA LEU A 91 -14.03 18.12 -31.12
C LEU A 91 -12.67 17.55 -30.70
N GLY A 92 -11.61 18.33 -30.85
CA GLY A 92 -10.26 17.92 -30.44
C GLY A 92 -10.13 17.67 -28.94
N ALA A 93 -10.70 18.56 -28.13
CA ALA A 93 -10.73 18.38 -26.68
C ALA A 93 -11.53 17.11 -26.29
N THR A 94 -12.72 16.90 -26.90
CA THR A 94 -13.55 15.72 -26.64
C THR A 94 -12.83 14.43 -27.01
N ILE A 95 -12.22 14.37 -28.18
CA ILE A 95 -11.44 13.21 -28.64
C ILE A 95 -10.22 12.99 -27.72
N GLY A 96 -9.49 14.04 -27.37
CA GLY A 96 -8.33 13.94 -26.47
C GLY A 96 -8.70 13.42 -25.08
N ILE A 97 -9.82 13.90 -24.52
CA ILE A 97 -10.35 13.39 -23.23
C ILE A 97 -10.75 11.92 -23.37
N THR A 98 -11.43 11.54 -24.47
CA THR A 98 -11.83 10.15 -24.70
C THR A 98 -10.62 9.22 -24.82
N ILE A 99 -9.57 9.63 -25.55
CA ILE A 99 -8.32 8.88 -25.67
C ILE A 99 -7.67 8.73 -24.28
N TYR A 100 -7.57 9.82 -23.53
CA TYR A 100 -7.00 9.81 -22.19
C TYR A 100 -7.73 8.87 -21.23
N VAL A 101 -9.07 8.93 -21.18
CA VAL A 101 -9.88 8.06 -20.32
C VAL A 101 -9.74 6.59 -20.74
N ASN A 102 -9.72 6.31 -22.05
CA ASN A 102 -9.49 4.94 -22.52
C ASN A 102 -8.09 4.43 -22.19
N MET A 103 -7.07 5.27 -22.31
CA MET A 103 -5.70 4.89 -21.90
C MET A 103 -5.63 4.62 -20.39
N ALA A 104 -6.25 5.46 -19.57
CA ALA A 104 -6.28 5.28 -18.11
C ALA A 104 -6.99 3.97 -17.72
N ASN A 105 -8.15 3.68 -18.33
CA ASN A 105 -8.86 2.42 -18.12
C ASN A 105 -8.05 1.20 -18.59
N ASN A 106 -7.34 1.32 -19.72
CA ASN A 106 -6.47 0.28 -20.22
C ASN A 106 -5.26 0.03 -19.31
N MET A 107 -4.71 1.07 -18.63
CA MET A 107 -3.63 0.90 -17.67
C MET A 107 -4.08 0.01 -16.50
N LEU A 108 -5.21 0.34 -15.84
CA LEU A 108 -5.74 -0.47 -14.75
C LEU A 108 -6.03 -1.92 -15.21
N THR A 109 -6.66 -2.09 -16.37
CA THR A 109 -6.94 -3.42 -16.93
C THR A 109 -5.64 -4.19 -17.23
N ARG A 110 -4.62 -3.51 -17.78
CA ARG A 110 -3.33 -4.11 -18.10
C ARG A 110 -2.60 -4.57 -16.85
N GLU A 111 -2.59 -3.78 -15.78
CA GLU A 111 -1.97 -4.15 -14.51
C GLU A 111 -2.66 -5.37 -13.89
N CYS A 112 -4.00 -5.38 -13.87
CA CYS A 112 -4.76 -6.54 -13.44
C CYS A 112 -4.46 -7.78 -14.30
N GLN A 113 -4.39 -7.64 -15.63
CA GLN A 113 -4.04 -8.74 -16.52
C GLN A 113 -2.61 -9.25 -16.29
N LEU A 114 -1.65 -8.35 -16.04
CA LEU A 114 -0.28 -8.74 -15.74
C LEU A 114 -0.22 -9.56 -14.44
N MET A 115 -0.84 -9.07 -13.37
CA MET A 115 -0.91 -9.76 -12.08
C MET A 115 -1.63 -11.11 -12.22
N ASP A 116 -2.78 -11.15 -12.90
CA ASP A 116 -3.53 -12.40 -13.12
C ASP A 116 -2.76 -13.41 -13.99
N THR A 117 -1.98 -12.94 -14.97
CA THR A 117 -1.14 -13.84 -15.79
C THR A 117 -0.06 -14.53 -14.96
N VAL A 118 0.53 -13.85 -14.00
CA VAL A 118 1.63 -14.36 -13.17
C VAL A 118 1.09 -15.09 -11.94
N TYR A 119 0.11 -14.51 -11.26
CA TYR A 119 -0.35 -14.92 -9.92
C TYR A 119 -1.82 -15.36 -9.88
N GLY A 120 -2.55 -15.28 -10.98
CA GLY A 120 -4.00 -15.56 -11.03
C GLY A 120 -4.38 -17.03 -10.83
N GLN A 121 -3.43 -17.95 -10.92
CA GLN A 121 -3.65 -19.38 -10.75
C GLN A 121 -3.25 -19.84 -9.35
N LEU A 122 -3.98 -20.83 -8.80
CA LEU A 122 -3.61 -21.53 -7.56
C LEU A 122 -2.54 -22.59 -7.85
N ASN A 123 -1.37 -22.16 -8.32
CA ASN A 123 -0.25 -23.04 -8.69
C ASN A 123 0.93 -22.98 -7.70
N THR A 124 0.69 -22.49 -6.51
CA THR A 124 1.68 -22.46 -5.42
C THR A 124 1.70 -23.78 -4.65
N ASN A 125 2.85 -24.14 -4.08
CA ASN A 125 3.00 -25.30 -3.20
C ASN A 125 2.57 -25.00 -1.75
N ILE A 126 2.16 -23.79 -1.45
CA ILE A 126 1.76 -23.37 -0.10
C ILE A 126 0.48 -24.10 0.32
N LEU A 127 0.50 -24.63 1.53
CA LEU A 127 -0.61 -25.32 2.18
C LEU A 127 -0.90 -24.66 3.53
N SER A 128 -2.09 -24.93 4.07
CA SER A 128 -2.41 -24.53 5.44
C SER A 128 -1.48 -25.20 6.45
N LEU A 129 -1.19 -24.47 7.54
CA LEU A 129 -0.38 -24.98 8.65
C LEU A 129 -1.03 -26.22 9.30
N ASP A 130 -0.24 -27.27 9.43
CA ASP A 130 -0.61 -28.46 10.19
C ASP A 130 -0.18 -28.28 11.66
N LEU A 131 -1.12 -27.99 12.55
CA LEU A 131 -0.87 -27.75 13.96
C LEU A 131 -0.49 -29.02 14.73
N THR A 132 -0.57 -30.21 14.14
CA THR A 132 -0.10 -31.45 14.78
C THR A 132 1.43 -31.53 14.79
N GLN A 133 2.09 -30.80 13.90
CA GLN A 133 3.54 -30.74 13.83
C GLN A 133 4.11 -29.81 14.90
N GLU A 134 5.13 -30.27 15.63
CA GLU A 134 5.80 -29.49 16.68
C GLU A 134 6.36 -28.15 16.15
N VAL A 135 6.84 -28.14 14.92
CA VAL A 135 7.35 -26.93 14.24
C VAL A 135 6.33 -25.81 14.14
N ASN A 136 5.04 -26.11 14.18
CA ASN A 136 3.94 -25.15 14.09
C ASN A 136 3.35 -24.74 15.44
N GLN A 137 3.97 -25.14 16.56
CA GLN A 137 3.49 -24.86 17.92
C GLN A 137 4.25 -23.75 18.65
N HIS A 138 5.07 -22.98 17.92
CA HIS A 138 5.83 -21.87 18.48
C HIS A 138 5.03 -20.57 18.53
N GLU A 139 5.63 -19.57 19.20
CA GLU A 139 5.11 -18.20 19.25
C GLU A 139 5.18 -17.51 17.87
N PHE A 140 4.26 -16.59 17.58
CA PHE A 140 4.15 -15.88 16.32
C PHE A 140 5.48 -15.21 15.90
N ARG A 141 6.20 -14.56 16.81
CA ARG A 141 7.51 -13.91 16.54
C ARG A 141 8.61 -14.86 16.05
N ASN A 142 8.40 -16.17 16.18
CA ASN A 142 9.38 -17.18 15.76
C ASN A 142 9.23 -17.60 14.29
N TYR A 143 8.31 -16.99 13.53
CA TYR A 143 8.09 -17.34 12.13
C TYR A 143 8.47 -16.20 11.19
N TYR A 144 8.94 -16.56 9.99
CA TYR A 144 8.89 -15.72 8.81
C TYR A 144 7.50 -15.80 8.23
N VAL A 145 6.96 -14.68 7.78
CA VAL A 145 5.61 -14.57 7.21
C VAL A 145 5.70 -14.06 5.78
N LYS A 146 5.14 -14.82 4.84
CA LYS A 146 5.00 -14.39 3.44
C LYS A 146 4.10 -13.15 3.40
N SER A 147 4.67 -11.99 3.07
CA SER A 147 3.98 -10.71 3.20
C SER A 147 4.09 -9.87 1.93
N ALA A 148 3.06 -9.07 1.65
CA ALA A 148 3.05 -8.13 0.55
C ALA A 148 2.95 -6.69 1.08
N TYR A 149 3.68 -5.78 0.43
CA TYR A 149 3.67 -4.35 0.68
C TYR A 149 2.69 -3.65 -0.26
N ASN A 150 1.84 -2.76 0.26
CA ASN A 150 0.81 -2.06 -0.51
C ASN A 150 -0.02 -3.03 -1.38
N CYS A 151 -0.71 -3.97 -0.76
CA CYS A 151 -1.35 -5.16 -1.35
C CYS A 151 -2.36 -4.88 -2.47
N CYS A 152 -2.82 -3.64 -2.65
CA CYS A 152 -3.75 -3.25 -3.70
C CYS A 152 -3.07 -2.52 -4.86
N SER A 153 -1.75 -2.32 -4.83
CA SER A 153 -1.02 -1.67 -5.92
C SER A 153 -0.59 -2.68 -6.97
N GLY A 154 -1.03 -2.49 -8.21
CA GLY A 154 -0.61 -3.30 -9.36
C GLY A 154 0.58 -2.70 -10.13
N GLY A 155 0.96 -1.45 -9.83
CA GLY A 155 2.02 -0.70 -10.51
C GLY A 155 2.80 0.21 -9.57
N ASN A 156 2.93 1.48 -9.95
CA ASN A 156 3.64 2.49 -9.19
C ASN A 156 2.81 3.02 -8.01
N TYR A 157 3.47 3.60 -7.01
CA TYR A 157 2.78 4.21 -5.86
C TYR A 157 2.30 5.64 -6.11
N LYS A 158 2.68 6.23 -7.25
CA LYS A 158 2.31 7.58 -7.68
C LYS A 158 1.87 7.57 -9.13
N ASN A 159 0.83 8.37 -9.43
CA ASN A 159 0.27 8.51 -10.78
C ASN A 159 -0.18 7.18 -11.40
N ASP A 160 -0.71 6.30 -10.58
CA ASP A 160 -1.12 4.96 -10.95
C ASP A 160 -2.41 4.56 -10.23
N TYR A 161 -2.83 3.31 -10.29
CA TYR A 161 -4.09 2.82 -9.77
C TYR A 161 -3.88 1.77 -8.67
N VAL A 162 -4.80 1.71 -7.72
CA VAL A 162 -4.98 0.58 -6.80
C VAL A 162 -6.12 -0.29 -7.28
N SER A 163 -6.01 -1.61 -7.09
CA SER A 163 -6.97 -2.59 -7.62
C SER A 163 -7.22 -3.75 -6.67
N MET A 164 -8.48 -4.20 -6.63
CA MET A 164 -8.87 -5.41 -5.91
C MET A 164 -8.39 -6.70 -6.57
N CYS A 165 -8.08 -6.68 -7.88
CA CYS A 165 -7.53 -7.86 -8.55
C CYS A 165 -6.18 -8.23 -7.95
N THR A 166 -5.30 -7.26 -7.71
CA THR A 166 -4.00 -7.47 -7.08
C THR A 166 -4.14 -8.19 -5.74
N LEU A 167 -5.02 -7.70 -4.85
CA LEU A 167 -5.25 -8.34 -3.55
C LEU A 167 -5.72 -9.80 -3.70
N LYS A 168 -6.66 -10.09 -4.64
CA LYS A 168 -7.15 -11.44 -4.87
C LYS A 168 -6.05 -12.37 -5.37
N ASP A 169 -5.21 -11.90 -6.29
CA ASP A 169 -4.11 -12.70 -6.82
C ASP A 169 -3.04 -12.98 -5.77
N LEU A 170 -2.74 -12.01 -4.90
CA LEU A 170 -1.85 -12.21 -3.75
C LEU A 170 -2.38 -13.29 -2.78
N LEU A 171 -3.69 -13.31 -2.51
CA LEU A 171 -4.30 -14.35 -1.68
C LEU A 171 -4.19 -15.74 -2.33
N LYS A 172 -4.34 -15.85 -3.68
CA LYS A 172 -4.12 -17.11 -4.41
C LYS A 172 -2.69 -17.61 -4.31
N GLN A 173 -1.71 -16.72 -4.09
CA GLN A 173 -0.31 -17.08 -3.85
C GLN A 173 0.00 -17.40 -2.38
N GLY A 174 -1.02 -17.53 -1.53
CA GLY A 174 -0.90 -17.89 -0.13
C GLY A 174 -0.28 -16.82 0.76
N ILE A 175 -0.26 -15.56 0.33
CA ILE A 175 0.26 -14.44 1.12
C ILE A 175 -0.66 -14.21 2.32
N ARG A 176 -0.05 -14.02 3.51
CA ARG A 176 -0.75 -13.87 4.79
C ARG A 176 -0.40 -12.58 5.55
N GLY A 177 0.73 -11.96 5.26
CA GLY A 177 1.02 -10.60 5.73
C GLY A 177 0.58 -9.59 4.68
N LEU A 178 -0.35 -8.70 5.02
CA LEU A 178 -0.96 -7.74 4.10
C LEU A 178 -0.75 -6.32 4.62
N ASP A 179 0.09 -5.56 3.94
CA ASP A 179 0.32 -4.15 4.25
C ASP A 179 -0.59 -3.24 3.43
N PHE A 180 -1.19 -2.26 4.10
CA PHE A 180 -2.09 -1.28 3.51
C PHE A 180 -1.74 0.13 3.97
N GLU A 181 -1.82 1.07 3.05
CA GLU A 181 -1.74 2.50 3.33
C GLU A 181 -3.14 3.09 3.29
N ILE A 182 -3.58 3.67 4.43
CA ILE A 182 -4.97 4.08 4.68
C ILE A 182 -5.07 5.59 4.70
N TYR A 183 -6.02 6.12 3.96
CA TYR A 183 -6.38 7.54 3.89
C TYR A 183 -7.82 7.77 4.33
N SER A 184 -8.18 9.03 4.59
CA SER A 184 -9.56 9.46 4.84
C SER A 184 -10.11 10.19 3.63
N ILE A 185 -11.21 9.70 3.06
CA ILE A 185 -11.99 10.39 2.03
C ILE A 185 -13.45 10.36 2.46
N ASP A 186 -14.09 11.52 2.56
CA ASP A 186 -15.47 11.64 3.02
C ASP A 186 -15.73 10.91 4.35
N ASP A 187 -14.82 11.08 5.32
CA ASP A 187 -14.84 10.40 6.63
C ASP A 187 -14.78 8.86 6.55
N GLN A 188 -14.46 8.27 5.38
CA GLN A 188 -14.32 6.82 5.21
C GLN A 188 -12.85 6.40 5.12
N PRO A 189 -12.46 5.26 5.70
CA PRO A 189 -11.15 4.68 5.50
C PRO A 189 -11.03 4.10 4.08
N VAL A 190 -10.02 4.54 3.35
CA VAL A 190 -9.76 4.09 1.98
C VAL A 190 -8.31 3.66 1.80
N VAL A 191 -8.08 2.67 0.95
CA VAL A 191 -6.75 2.20 0.54
C VAL A 191 -6.32 2.95 -0.71
N ALA A 192 -5.15 3.53 -0.65
CA ALA A 192 -4.46 4.18 -1.75
C ALA A 192 -2.96 4.13 -1.49
N THR A 193 -2.12 4.72 -2.34
CA THR A 193 -0.67 4.79 -2.10
C THR A 193 -0.09 6.17 -2.33
N SER A 194 1.06 6.44 -1.72
CA SER A 194 1.85 7.65 -1.88
C SER A 194 3.34 7.35 -1.76
N THR A 195 4.15 8.25 -2.31
CA THR A 195 5.62 8.24 -2.15
C THR A 195 6.08 9.10 -0.98
N VAL A 196 5.15 9.84 -0.35
CA VAL A 196 5.43 10.85 0.69
C VAL A 196 4.78 10.46 2.00
N ASP A 197 5.58 10.25 3.03
CA ASP A 197 5.09 9.74 4.31
C ASP A 197 4.30 10.77 5.15
N ASN A 198 4.52 12.09 4.98
CA ASN A 198 4.12 13.09 5.97
C ASN A 198 2.95 14.01 5.58
N TYR A 199 2.33 13.85 4.40
CA TYR A 199 1.33 14.82 3.92
C TYR A 199 -0.11 14.35 3.96
N CYS A 200 -0.41 13.13 4.38
CA CYS A 200 -1.77 12.58 4.41
C CYS A 200 -2.52 12.68 3.07
N VAL A 201 -1.78 12.74 1.95
CA VAL A 201 -2.31 12.91 0.61
C VAL A 201 -1.96 11.69 -0.23
N LYS A 202 -2.98 11.01 -0.76
CA LYS A 202 -2.76 9.93 -1.70
C LYS A 202 -2.24 10.46 -3.05
N GLU A 203 -1.39 9.70 -3.72
CA GLU A 203 -0.85 10.04 -5.04
C GLU A 203 -1.35 9.12 -6.17
N THR A 204 -2.19 8.12 -5.86
CA THR A 204 -2.88 7.30 -6.85
C THR A 204 -4.12 7.99 -7.41
N PHE A 205 -4.52 7.67 -8.65
CA PHE A 205 -5.68 8.28 -9.31
C PHE A 205 -6.99 7.87 -8.65
N ASN A 206 -7.10 6.62 -8.19
CA ASN A 206 -8.27 6.08 -7.51
C ASN A 206 -7.98 5.73 -6.04
N TYR A 207 -8.94 5.15 -5.39
CA TYR A 207 -8.87 4.53 -4.07
C TYR A 207 -9.85 3.36 -3.98
N ILE A 208 -9.71 2.53 -2.96
CA ILE A 208 -10.60 1.41 -2.66
C ILE A 208 -11.13 1.59 -1.24
N ASN A 209 -12.45 1.48 -1.05
CA ASN A 209 -13.02 1.53 0.30
C ASN A 209 -12.53 0.35 1.13
N PHE A 210 -12.17 0.60 2.38
CA PHE A 210 -11.67 -0.47 3.25
C PHE A 210 -12.74 -1.53 3.55
N SER A 211 -14.02 -1.17 3.51
CA SER A 211 -15.15 -2.12 3.57
C SER A 211 -15.09 -3.18 2.47
N ASP A 212 -14.69 -2.78 1.24
CA ASP A 212 -14.55 -3.70 0.11
C ASP A 212 -13.33 -4.62 0.28
N ILE A 213 -12.25 -4.11 0.90
CA ILE A 213 -11.09 -4.91 1.31
C ILE A 213 -11.53 -6.01 2.28
N MET A 214 -12.21 -5.63 3.38
CA MET A 214 -12.69 -6.59 4.38
C MET A 214 -13.61 -7.64 3.79
N LYS A 215 -14.54 -7.22 2.92
CA LYS A 215 -15.41 -8.14 2.20
C LYS A 215 -14.60 -9.13 1.36
N THR A 216 -13.64 -8.64 0.58
CA THR A 216 -12.81 -9.51 -0.27
C THR A 216 -11.97 -10.48 0.54
N ILE A 217 -11.41 -10.05 1.67
CA ILE A 217 -10.66 -10.92 2.58
C ILE A 217 -11.57 -11.99 3.18
N SER A 218 -12.74 -11.60 3.68
CA SER A 218 -13.73 -12.54 4.23
C SER A 218 -14.14 -13.59 3.20
N ASP A 219 -14.40 -13.18 1.94
CA ASP A 219 -14.88 -14.07 0.88
C ASP A 219 -13.79 -14.99 0.32
N ASN A 220 -12.51 -14.57 0.32
CA ASN A 220 -11.44 -15.27 -0.39
C ASN A 220 -10.35 -15.84 0.53
N ALA A 221 -9.90 -15.11 1.55
CA ALA A 221 -8.73 -15.53 2.33
C ALA A 221 -8.97 -16.79 3.16
N PHE A 222 -10.21 -17.00 3.59
CA PHE A 222 -10.63 -18.15 4.41
C PHE A 222 -11.42 -19.20 3.63
N SER A 223 -11.32 -19.16 2.29
CA SER A 223 -11.94 -20.10 1.38
C SER A 223 -10.91 -20.79 0.51
N SER A 224 -11.03 -22.11 0.33
CA SER A 224 -10.15 -22.91 -0.54
C SER A 224 -10.27 -22.54 -2.02
N SER A 225 -11.31 -21.83 -2.44
CA SER A 225 -11.43 -21.31 -3.80
C SER A 225 -10.65 -20.01 -3.99
N GLY A 226 -10.36 -19.26 -2.93
CA GLY A 226 -9.69 -17.97 -2.97
C GLY A 226 -8.23 -18.01 -2.49
N ALA A 227 -7.86 -19.00 -1.67
CA ALA A 227 -6.51 -19.14 -1.14
C ALA A 227 -6.12 -20.60 -0.91
N PRO A 228 -4.82 -20.96 -1.09
CA PRO A 228 -4.35 -22.34 -0.92
C PRO A 228 -4.27 -22.75 0.56
N ASN A 229 -4.21 -21.80 1.48
CA ASN A 229 -4.03 -21.96 2.93
C ASN A 229 -5.14 -21.30 3.76
N PRO A 230 -6.43 -21.68 3.58
CA PRO A 230 -7.58 -20.95 4.11
C PRO A 230 -7.71 -20.95 5.63
N THR A 231 -7.03 -21.82 6.34
CA THR A 231 -7.07 -21.86 7.81
C THR A 231 -5.97 -21.02 8.47
N ASP A 232 -4.98 -20.56 7.71
CA ASP A 232 -3.88 -19.76 8.22
C ASP A 232 -4.36 -18.36 8.64
N PRO A 233 -3.72 -17.75 9.65
CA PRO A 233 -4.06 -16.39 10.05
C PRO A 233 -3.73 -15.37 8.97
N ILE A 234 -4.43 -14.25 8.97
CA ILE A 234 -4.11 -13.05 8.21
C ILE A 234 -3.52 -12.01 9.16
N ILE A 235 -2.45 -11.36 8.74
CA ILE A 235 -1.79 -10.30 9.49
C ILE A 235 -1.93 -9.00 8.70
N PHE A 236 -2.74 -8.08 9.18
CA PHE A 236 -2.80 -6.72 8.63
C PHE A 236 -1.71 -5.87 9.23
N HIS A 237 -1.02 -5.13 8.39
CA HIS A 237 -0.19 -4.01 8.77
C HIS A 237 -0.78 -2.73 8.16
N LEU A 238 -1.26 -1.83 9.02
CA LEU A 238 -2.00 -0.63 8.62
C LEU A 238 -1.15 0.62 8.87
N ARG A 239 -0.75 1.30 7.81
CA ARG A 239 -0.10 2.61 7.84
C ARG A 239 -1.14 3.69 7.60
N ILE A 240 -1.69 4.27 8.69
CA ILE A 240 -2.83 5.20 8.61
C ILE A 240 -2.31 6.62 8.44
N LYS A 241 -2.61 7.22 7.30
CA LYS A 241 -2.22 8.58 6.88
C LYS A 241 -3.39 9.56 7.07
N SER A 242 -3.96 9.60 8.26
CA SER A 242 -5.06 10.51 8.61
C SER A 242 -5.15 10.72 10.11
N GLU A 243 -5.54 11.92 10.52
CA GLU A 243 -5.87 12.27 11.91
C GLU A 243 -7.40 12.46 12.12
N ASN A 244 -8.21 12.16 11.10
CA ASN A 244 -9.65 12.37 11.13
C ASN A 244 -10.35 11.35 12.04
N GLN A 245 -10.83 11.79 13.20
CA GLN A 245 -11.48 10.92 14.20
C GLN A 245 -12.76 10.26 13.67
N LYS A 246 -13.54 10.95 12.83
CA LYS A 246 -14.73 10.33 12.23
C LYS A 246 -14.40 9.16 11.30
N MET A 247 -13.24 9.23 10.63
CA MET A 247 -12.75 8.10 9.83
C MET A 247 -12.44 6.90 10.74
N TYR A 248 -11.84 7.10 11.92
CA TYR A 248 -11.59 6.03 12.88
C TYR A 248 -12.89 5.44 13.43
N ASP A 249 -13.90 6.26 13.73
CA ASP A 249 -15.23 5.79 14.13
C ASP A 249 -15.86 4.89 13.06
N ASN A 250 -15.76 5.29 11.79
CA ASN A 250 -16.27 4.50 10.67
C ASN A 250 -15.43 3.26 10.42
N PHE A 251 -14.11 3.33 10.66
CA PHE A 251 -13.22 2.18 10.57
C PHE A 251 -13.57 1.12 11.64
N ALA A 252 -13.83 1.56 12.89
CA ALA A 252 -14.29 0.68 13.97
C ALA A 252 -15.58 -0.04 13.61
N LYS A 253 -16.57 0.66 13.02
CA LYS A 253 -17.82 0.06 12.55
C LYS A 253 -17.61 -1.01 11.46
N ILE A 254 -16.62 -0.81 10.58
CA ILE A 254 -16.27 -1.85 9.60
C ILE A 254 -15.72 -3.08 10.33
N PHE A 255 -14.81 -2.90 11.29
CA PHE A 255 -14.27 -4.02 12.06
C PHE A 255 -15.34 -4.74 12.88
N GLU A 256 -16.30 -4.03 13.46
CA GLU A 256 -17.40 -4.60 14.19
C GLU A 256 -18.22 -5.59 13.35
N GLN A 257 -18.46 -5.28 12.06
CA GLN A 257 -19.17 -6.17 11.14
C GLN A 257 -18.43 -7.49 10.86
N TYR A 258 -17.13 -7.53 11.07
CA TYR A 258 -16.28 -8.70 10.87
C TYR A 258 -15.62 -9.19 12.18
N SER A 259 -16.21 -8.86 13.33
CA SER A 259 -15.64 -9.18 14.65
C SER A 259 -15.37 -10.67 14.87
N ASP A 260 -16.16 -11.54 14.24
CA ASP A 260 -15.96 -13.00 14.29
C ASP A 260 -14.65 -13.45 13.60
N LEU A 261 -14.14 -12.68 12.65
CA LEU A 261 -12.86 -12.93 11.97
C LEU A 261 -11.68 -12.28 12.68
N LEU A 262 -11.92 -11.30 13.54
CA LEU A 262 -10.87 -10.56 14.23
C LEU A 262 -10.46 -11.27 15.53
N MET A 263 -9.27 -10.95 16.01
CA MET A 263 -8.85 -11.36 17.36
C MET A 263 -9.73 -10.65 18.41
N GLY A 264 -10.11 -11.37 19.46
CA GLY A 264 -10.96 -10.82 20.51
C GLY A 264 -10.26 -9.72 21.33
N LYS A 265 -11.04 -8.95 22.10
CA LYS A 265 -10.56 -7.84 22.95
C LYS A 265 -9.47 -8.22 23.94
N GLN A 266 -9.38 -9.49 24.35
CA GLN A 266 -8.30 -10.01 25.21
C GLN A 266 -6.92 -9.96 24.55
N TYR A 267 -6.85 -9.76 23.25
CA TYR A 267 -5.62 -9.57 22.48
C TYR A 267 -5.39 -8.11 22.06
N SER A 268 -6.21 -7.18 22.58
CA SER A 268 -6.00 -5.77 22.27
C SER A 268 -4.66 -5.27 22.81
N TYR A 269 -4.09 -4.29 22.14
CA TYR A 269 -2.80 -3.68 22.49
C TYR A 269 -2.74 -3.16 23.93
N GLU A 270 -3.87 -2.72 24.49
CA GLU A 270 -3.98 -2.24 25.87
C GLU A 270 -4.26 -3.33 26.90
N ASN A 271 -4.44 -4.58 26.49
CA ASN A 271 -4.74 -5.62 27.46
C ASN A 271 -3.52 -5.91 28.33
N ILE A 272 -3.54 -5.34 29.54
CA ILE A 272 -2.47 -5.49 30.53
C ILE A 272 -2.81 -6.72 31.39
N LYS A 273 -2.02 -7.79 31.25
CA LYS A 273 -2.06 -8.94 32.15
C LYS A 273 -1.04 -8.75 33.27
N ASN A 274 -1.48 -8.81 34.51
CA ASN A 274 -0.60 -8.74 35.71
C ASN A 274 0.29 -7.48 35.75
N ASN A 275 -0.25 -6.31 35.41
CA ASN A 275 0.49 -5.03 35.31
C ASN A 275 1.65 -5.02 34.30
N THR A 276 1.66 -5.94 33.36
CA THR A 276 2.66 -6.00 32.29
C THR A 276 1.98 -5.87 30.92
N VAL A 277 2.49 -5.01 30.07
CA VAL A 277 2.04 -4.90 28.69
C VAL A 277 2.37 -6.22 27.98
N THR A 278 1.38 -6.84 27.37
CA THR A 278 1.53 -8.15 26.73
C THR A 278 2.15 -7.98 25.34
N ASN A 279 3.27 -8.69 25.08
CA ASN A 279 3.83 -8.78 23.76
C ASN A 279 3.01 -9.73 22.89
N TYR A 280 2.23 -9.19 21.96
CA TYR A 280 1.41 -9.99 21.04
C TYR A 280 2.24 -10.98 20.21
N GLY A 281 3.47 -10.63 19.84
CA GLY A 281 4.40 -11.53 19.14
C GLY A 281 4.74 -12.81 19.91
N ALA A 282 4.55 -12.84 21.24
CA ALA A 282 4.72 -14.03 22.09
C ALA A 282 3.46 -14.91 22.16
N THR A 283 2.37 -14.55 21.48
CA THR A 283 1.18 -15.39 21.39
C THR A 283 1.48 -16.64 20.55
N PRO A 284 1.10 -17.85 20.99
CA PRO A 284 1.24 -19.06 20.20
C PRO A 284 0.53 -18.94 18.84
N LEU A 285 1.18 -19.29 17.75
CA LEU A 285 0.63 -19.17 16.38
C LEU A 285 -0.73 -19.86 16.24
N LYS A 286 -0.93 -20.97 16.95
CA LYS A 286 -2.20 -21.72 16.97
C LYS A 286 -3.42 -20.89 17.42
N GLU A 287 -3.21 -19.85 18.25
CA GLU A 287 -4.30 -19.00 18.73
C GLU A 287 -4.76 -17.98 17.68
N LEU A 288 -3.91 -17.73 16.66
CA LEU A 288 -4.20 -16.83 15.57
C LEU A 288 -4.94 -17.49 14.39
N MET A 289 -4.99 -18.83 14.35
CA MET A 289 -5.52 -19.57 13.20
C MET A 289 -6.96 -19.19 12.86
N GLY A 290 -7.21 -18.97 11.56
CA GLY A 290 -8.52 -18.56 11.06
C GLY A 290 -8.96 -17.15 11.47
N LYS A 291 -8.04 -16.33 11.98
CA LYS A 291 -8.30 -14.98 12.44
C LYS A 291 -7.46 -13.94 11.72
N ILE A 292 -7.89 -12.69 11.80
CA ILE A 292 -7.16 -11.51 11.34
C ILE A 292 -6.55 -10.83 12.56
N SER A 293 -5.23 -10.64 12.54
CA SER A 293 -4.49 -9.83 13.49
C SER A 293 -4.24 -8.45 12.91
N ILE A 294 -4.45 -7.40 13.70
CA ILE A 294 -4.32 -6.01 13.28
C ILE A 294 -3.09 -5.38 13.93
N ILE A 295 -2.13 -4.98 13.10
CA ILE A 295 -0.94 -4.22 13.49
C ILE A 295 -1.08 -2.82 12.89
N VAL A 296 -0.94 -1.77 13.72
CA VAL A 296 -1.04 -0.37 13.28
C VAL A 296 0.32 0.31 13.42
N ASP A 297 0.72 1.07 12.41
CA ASP A 297 1.93 1.90 12.50
C ASP A 297 1.71 3.07 13.47
N LYS A 298 2.51 3.09 14.56
CA LYS A 298 2.44 4.09 15.63
C LYS A 298 3.16 5.40 15.27
N SER A 299 3.69 5.55 14.06
CA SER A 299 4.20 6.85 13.60
C SER A 299 3.12 7.92 13.58
N ASN A 300 1.85 7.52 13.36
CA ASN A 300 0.67 8.33 13.62
C ASN A 300 -0.08 7.77 14.83
N THR A 301 -0.27 8.59 15.87
CA THR A 301 -0.92 8.17 17.14
C THR A 301 -2.40 8.52 17.21
N ALA A 302 -2.99 9.17 16.20
CA ALA A 302 -4.38 9.62 16.22
C ALA A 302 -5.40 8.48 16.42
N PHE A 303 -5.07 7.24 16.03
CA PHE A 303 -5.92 6.07 16.27
C PHE A 303 -6.14 5.77 17.75
N MET A 304 -5.24 6.19 18.64
CA MET A 304 -5.34 5.96 20.08
C MET A 304 -6.42 6.83 20.74
N GLU A 305 -6.90 7.87 20.05
CA GLU A 305 -7.97 8.74 20.54
C GLU A 305 -9.37 8.14 20.32
N CYS A 306 -9.51 7.15 19.42
CA CYS A 306 -10.74 6.42 19.16
C CYS A 306 -10.71 5.06 19.86
N SER A 307 -11.34 4.95 21.03
CA SER A 307 -11.36 3.71 21.86
C SER A 307 -11.95 2.52 21.11
N GLU A 308 -13.01 2.74 20.35
CA GLU A 308 -13.72 1.72 19.58
C GLU A 308 -12.82 1.10 18.49
N PHE A 309 -11.97 1.89 17.84
CA PHE A 309 -10.99 1.37 16.89
C PHE A 309 -9.81 0.71 17.61
N TYR A 310 -9.32 1.34 18.68
CA TYR A 310 -8.14 0.91 19.42
C TYR A 310 -8.29 -0.49 20.04
N GLU A 311 -9.49 -0.88 20.44
CA GLU A 311 -9.80 -2.22 20.96
C GLU A 311 -9.54 -3.36 19.96
N TYR A 312 -9.51 -3.07 18.64
CA TYR A 312 -9.19 -4.05 17.60
C TYR A 312 -7.69 -4.15 17.29
N VAL A 313 -6.88 -3.21 17.76
CA VAL A 313 -5.43 -3.21 17.52
C VAL A 313 -4.76 -4.23 18.43
N ASN A 314 -4.10 -5.22 17.85
CA ASN A 314 -3.41 -6.28 18.58
C ASN A 314 -1.95 -5.92 18.89
N MET A 315 -1.28 -5.20 17.98
CA MET A 315 0.10 -4.74 18.13
C MET A 315 0.29 -3.42 17.38
N THR A 316 1.32 -2.68 17.75
CA THR A 316 1.74 -1.51 16.98
C THR A 316 3.17 -1.70 16.47
N SER A 317 3.41 -1.38 15.19
CA SER A 317 4.78 -1.19 14.69
C SER A 317 5.32 0.18 15.14
N ASN A 318 6.63 0.38 15.04
CA ASN A 318 7.34 1.54 15.61
C ASN A 318 7.10 1.70 17.13
N SER A 319 7.09 0.57 17.84
CA SER A 319 6.88 0.45 19.28
C SER A 319 7.95 -0.44 19.93
N ILE A 320 7.82 -0.68 21.24
CA ILE A 320 8.78 -1.51 21.98
C ILE A 320 8.82 -2.98 21.54
N PHE A 321 7.72 -3.50 20.95
CA PHE A 321 7.61 -4.90 20.55
C PHE A 321 7.73 -5.13 19.05
N MET A 322 7.60 -4.07 18.22
CA MET A 322 7.71 -4.21 16.79
C MET A 322 8.34 -2.97 16.14
N ARG A 323 9.27 -3.20 15.21
CA ARG A 323 9.88 -2.19 14.35
C ARG A 323 9.30 -2.29 12.94
N GLN A 324 9.17 -1.16 12.26
CA GLN A 324 9.03 -1.07 10.81
C GLN A 324 10.32 -0.49 10.27
N LEU A 325 11.01 -1.22 9.41
CA LEU A 325 12.29 -0.80 8.85
C LEU A 325 12.25 -0.86 7.32
N THR A 326 12.70 0.20 6.67
CA THR A 326 13.00 0.17 5.24
C THR A 326 14.23 -0.72 4.99
N PHE A 327 14.40 -1.22 3.78
CA PHE A 327 15.53 -2.09 3.45
C PHE A 327 16.89 -1.42 3.73
N ASP A 328 17.02 -0.13 3.47
CA ASP A 328 18.24 0.60 3.79
C ASP A 328 18.47 0.72 5.30
N GLN A 329 17.41 0.87 6.09
CA GLN A 329 17.54 0.85 7.55
C GLN A 329 17.98 -0.52 8.05
N VAL A 330 17.46 -1.62 7.50
CA VAL A 330 17.91 -2.98 7.86
C VAL A 330 19.38 -3.18 7.53
N LYS A 331 19.86 -2.74 6.37
CA LYS A 331 21.29 -2.85 5.99
C LYS A 331 22.22 -2.00 6.87
N ASN A 332 21.75 -0.86 7.34
CA ASN A 332 22.57 0.11 8.08
C ASN A 332 22.44 -0.02 9.60
N THR A 333 21.57 -0.87 10.11
CA THR A 333 21.45 -1.17 11.55
C THR A 333 22.53 -2.16 11.97
N ASP A 334 22.94 -2.13 13.26
CA ASP A 334 23.76 -3.21 13.82
C ASP A 334 23.02 -4.54 13.71
N ILE A 335 23.55 -5.45 12.90
CA ILE A 335 22.94 -6.74 12.60
C ILE A 335 22.72 -7.56 13.88
N ASN A 336 23.66 -7.55 14.82
CA ASN A 336 23.55 -8.30 16.07
C ASN A 336 22.46 -7.72 16.97
N GLU A 337 22.36 -6.38 17.07
CA GLU A 337 21.29 -5.74 17.81
C GLU A 337 19.92 -6.08 17.20
N LEU A 338 19.79 -6.03 15.89
CA LEU A 338 18.54 -6.36 15.20
C LEU A 338 18.16 -7.82 15.39
N ILE A 339 19.13 -8.75 15.31
CA ILE A 339 18.90 -10.17 15.61
C ILE A 339 18.40 -10.35 17.06
N GLN A 340 19.04 -9.71 18.03
CA GLN A 340 18.62 -9.82 19.44
C GLN A 340 17.22 -9.22 19.64
N PHE A 341 16.92 -8.08 19.02
CA PHE A 341 15.58 -7.53 19.05
C PHE A 341 14.55 -8.50 18.46
N ASN A 342 14.82 -9.10 17.29
CA ASN A 342 13.92 -10.00 16.57
C ASN A 342 13.71 -11.37 17.23
N LYS A 343 14.50 -11.71 18.26
CA LYS A 343 14.24 -12.86 19.14
C LYS A 343 13.11 -12.58 20.15
N LEU A 344 12.99 -11.34 20.59
CA LEU A 344 12.05 -10.93 21.64
C LEU A 344 10.87 -10.13 21.07
N GLY A 345 11.10 -9.34 20.06
CA GLY A 345 10.15 -8.52 19.33
C GLY A 345 9.95 -8.99 17.89
N MET A 346 9.37 -8.13 17.07
CA MET A 346 9.11 -8.38 15.67
C MET A 346 9.63 -7.21 14.80
N THR A 347 9.88 -7.49 13.53
CA THR A 347 10.19 -6.48 12.52
C THR A 347 9.45 -6.79 11.22
N ILE A 348 8.84 -5.76 10.64
CA ILE A 348 8.43 -5.77 9.25
C ILE A 348 9.51 -5.07 8.42
N GLY A 349 10.08 -5.78 7.46
CA GLY A 349 10.98 -5.22 6.46
C GLY A 349 10.20 -4.79 5.22
N ILE A 350 10.29 -3.50 4.89
CA ILE A 350 9.55 -2.91 3.76
C ILE A 350 10.51 -2.36 2.70
N PRO A 351 10.07 -2.20 1.45
CA PRO A 351 10.83 -1.50 0.41
C PRO A 351 11.24 -0.08 0.83
N ASN A 352 12.28 0.44 0.18
CA ASN A 352 12.67 1.83 0.37
C ASN A 352 11.58 2.80 -0.15
N PRO A 353 11.52 4.04 0.34
CA PRO A 353 10.59 5.04 -0.18
C PRO A 353 10.84 5.33 -1.68
N GLY A 354 9.78 5.61 -2.42
CA GLY A 354 9.87 5.99 -3.84
C GLY A 354 8.61 5.65 -4.62
N ALA A 355 8.52 6.15 -5.86
CA ALA A 355 7.37 5.87 -6.72
C ALA A 355 7.37 4.42 -7.22
N ASN A 356 8.54 3.87 -7.48
CA ASN A 356 8.74 2.49 -7.93
C ASN A 356 10.02 1.91 -7.32
N PRO A 357 10.05 1.67 -5.98
CA PRO A 357 11.24 1.15 -5.32
C PRO A 357 11.48 -0.33 -5.69
N ASP A 358 12.74 -0.75 -5.67
CA ASP A 358 13.11 -2.17 -5.78
C ASP A 358 12.62 -2.97 -4.56
N ASN A 359 12.46 -4.27 -4.74
CA ASN A 359 12.16 -5.17 -3.62
C ASN A 359 13.37 -5.30 -2.68
N PRO A 360 13.14 -5.40 -1.37
CA PRO A 360 14.18 -5.75 -0.43
C PRO A 360 14.72 -7.16 -0.70
N SER A 361 15.98 -7.40 -0.41
CA SER A 361 16.50 -8.77 -0.41
C SER A 361 15.87 -9.58 0.73
N SER A 362 15.09 -10.60 0.39
CA SER A 362 14.45 -11.48 1.36
C SER A 362 15.47 -12.26 2.18
N VAL A 363 16.62 -12.62 1.59
CA VAL A 363 17.73 -13.29 2.29
C VAL A 363 18.25 -12.41 3.43
N VAL A 364 18.55 -11.13 3.17
CA VAL A 364 19.06 -10.21 4.19
C VAL A 364 18.02 -10.02 5.31
N LEU A 365 16.75 -9.88 4.96
CA LEU A 365 15.67 -9.77 5.95
C LEU A 365 15.59 -11.04 6.83
N ARG A 366 15.71 -12.22 6.24
CA ARG A 366 15.69 -13.50 7.00
C ARG A 366 16.92 -13.68 7.88
N GLU A 367 18.10 -13.32 7.39
CA GLU A 367 19.35 -13.42 8.17
C GLU A 367 19.33 -12.52 9.40
N THR A 368 18.66 -11.38 9.35
CA THR A 368 18.45 -10.49 10.50
C THR A 368 17.26 -10.92 11.39
N GLY A 369 16.52 -11.96 11.00
CA GLY A 369 15.39 -12.50 11.75
C GLY A 369 14.11 -11.67 11.65
N CYS A 370 13.97 -10.78 10.65
CA CYS A 370 12.72 -10.06 10.37
C CYS A 370 11.58 -11.04 10.11
N GLN A 371 10.42 -10.80 10.73
CA GLN A 371 9.28 -11.70 10.63
C GLN A 371 8.46 -11.48 9.38
N LEU A 372 8.02 -10.23 9.10
CA LEU A 372 7.19 -9.91 7.94
C LEU A 372 8.10 -9.45 6.79
N LEU A 373 8.16 -10.25 5.73
CA LEU A 373 8.97 -10.00 4.54
C LEU A 373 8.06 -9.36 3.48
N ALA A 374 7.88 -8.03 3.58
CA ALA A 374 6.89 -7.31 2.77
C ALA A 374 7.44 -6.99 1.37
N MET A 375 7.07 -7.81 0.38
CA MET A 375 7.50 -7.71 -1.02
C MET A 375 6.48 -6.95 -1.87
N ARG A 376 6.98 -6.33 -2.94
CA ARG A 376 6.18 -5.73 -4.01
C ARG A 376 5.99 -6.76 -5.12
N TYR A 377 4.89 -7.48 -5.11
CA TYR A 377 4.62 -8.56 -6.06
C TYR A 377 4.36 -8.06 -7.49
N GLN A 378 3.94 -6.80 -7.66
CA GLN A 378 3.81 -6.16 -8.97
C GLN A 378 5.16 -5.88 -9.65
N ASN A 379 6.27 -5.88 -8.90
CA ASN A 379 7.62 -5.76 -9.42
C ASN A 379 8.30 -7.14 -9.45
N ILE A 380 8.14 -7.85 -10.58
CA ILE A 380 8.63 -9.22 -10.76
C ILE A 380 10.14 -9.16 -11.02
N GLU A 381 10.92 -9.48 -10.01
CA GLU A 381 12.38 -9.46 -10.03
C GLU A 381 12.96 -10.55 -9.11
N ALA A 382 14.27 -10.78 -9.21
CA ALA A 382 14.96 -11.89 -8.52
C ALA A 382 14.69 -11.96 -7.01
N ASN A 383 14.52 -10.82 -6.31
CA ASN A 383 14.24 -10.81 -4.89
C ASN A 383 12.83 -11.35 -4.54
N VAL A 384 11.83 -11.09 -5.40
CA VAL A 384 10.47 -11.67 -5.24
C VAL A 384 10.49 -13.16 -5.58
N GLU A 385 11.15 -13.53 -6.67
CA GLU A 385 11.26 -14.94 -7.09
C GLU A 385 11.96 -15.79 -6.02
N GLU A 386 13.04 -15.26 -5.42
CA GLU A 386 13.75 -15.92 -4.31
C GLU A 386 12.85 -16.05 -3.08
N ASN A 387 12.12 -14.99 -2.73
CA ASN A 387 11.19 -15.03 -1.60
C ASN A 387 10.07 -16.07 -1.84
N ASP A 388 9.52 -16.14 -3.05
CA ASP A 388 8.50 -17.12 -3.41
C ASP A 388 9.04 -18.53 -3.40
N ALA A 389 10.25 -18.76 -3.92
CA ALA A 389 10.92 -20.07 -3.87
C ALA A 389 11.09 -20.54 -2.43
N PHE A 390 11.56 -19.67 -1.52
CA PHE A 390 11.74 -20.01 -0.11
C PHE A 390 10.46 -20.49 0.57
N PHE A 391 9.34 -19.79 0.38
CA PHE A 391 8.07 -20.20 0.99
C PHE A 391 7.44 -21.42 0.30
N ASN A 392 7.60 -21.54 -1.02
CA ASN A 392 7.14 -22.72 -1.78
C ASN A 392 7.91 -23.99 -1.44
N GLU A 393 9.23 -23.91 -1.21
CA GLU A 393 10.05 -25.03 -0.73
C GLU A 393 9.63 -25.49 0.67
N ALA A 394 9.25 -24.54 1.54
CA ALA A 394 8.73 -24.83 2.87
C ALA A 394 7.27 -25.31 2.86
N ASN A 395 6.56 -25.22 1.74
CA ASN A 395 5.13 -25.47 1.58
C ASN A 395 4.25 -24.68 2.57
N SER A 396 4.68 -23.52 3.02
CA SER A 396 3.98 -22.74 4.06
C SER A 396 4.21 -21.25 3.92
N ALA A 397 3.18 -20.45 4.23
CA ALA A 397 3.29 -18.99 4.38
C ALA A 397 3.92 -18.55 5.71
N PHE A 398 4.05 -19.48 6.66
CA PHE A 398 4.69 -19.29 7.95
C PHE A 398 5.83 -20.27 8.12
N VAL A 399 7.06 -19.81 8.01
CA VAL A 399 8.25 -20.68 8.10
C VAL A 399 8.98 -20.41 9.40
N LEU A 400 9.18 -21.46 10.19
CA LEU A 400 9.86 -21.35 11.48
C LEU A 400 11.32 -20.88 11.29
N LYS A 401 11.72 -19.84 12.01
CA LYS A 401 13.09 -19.31 11.98
C LYS A 401 14.10 -20.35 12.51
N PRO A 402 15.34 -20.33 12.03
CA PRO A 402 16.41 -21.14 12.62
C PRO A 402 16.55 -20.88 14.13
N ALA A 403 16.94 -21.91 14.91
CA ALA A 403 17.03 -21.81 16.36
C ALA A 403 17.91 -20.64 16.86
N ILE A 404 18.96 -20.30 16.11
CA ILE A 404 19.86 -19.18 16.43
C ILE A 404 19.15 -17.82 16.37
N LEU A 405 18.06 -17.70 15.58
CA LEU A 405 17.27 -16.47 15.40
C LEU A 405 15.97 -16.49 16.22
N ARG A 406 15.77 -17.48 17.09
CA ARG A 406 14.63 -17.59 18.00
C ARG A 406 15.04 -17.33 19.45
N TYR A 407 14.09 -16.89 20.26
CA TYR A 407 14.27 -16.90 21.71
C TYR A 407 14.21 -18.35 22.21
N MET A 408 15.31 -18.80 22.77
CA MET A 408 15.41 -20.12 23.40
C MET A 408 15.53 -19.90 24.91
N PRO A 409 14.51 -20.25 25.71
CA PRO A 409 14.59 -20.14 27.16
C PRO A 409 15.70 -21.05 27.67
N VAL A 410 16.66 -20.49 28.39
CA VAL A 410 17.69 -21.28 29.06
C VAL A 410 17.05 -21.94 30.29
N GLN A 411 16.90 -23.24 30.28
CA GLN A 411 16.56 -23.98 31.49
C GLN A 411 17.80 -24.06 32.38
N ILE A 412 17.82 -23.22 33.41
CA ILE A 412 18.81 -23.33 34.47
C ILE A 412 18.43 -24.56 35.28
N ALA A 413 19.26 -25.59 35.26
CA ALA A 413 19.05 -26.77 36.10
C ALA A 413 18.95 -26.30 37.58
N ALA A 414 17.94 -26.78 38.28
CA ALA A 414 17.85 -26.52 39.71
C ALA A 414 19.16 -26.96 40.38
N PRO A 415 19.75 -26.14 41.25
CA PRO A 415 20.94 -26.55 41.97
C PRO A 415 20.66 -27.87 42.71
N PRO A 416 21.62 -28.76 42.77
CA PRO A 416 21.43 -30.02 43.50
C PRO A 416 20.98 -29.72 44.95
N PRO A 417 20.10 -30.57 45.49
CA PRO A 417 19.64 -30.36 46.87
C PRO A 417 20.84 -30.26 47.78
N GLN A 418 20.78 -29.30 48.70
CA GLN A 418 21.82 -29.06 49.68
C GLN A 418 22.07 -30.32 50.51
N ASP A 419 23.37 -30.67 50.75
CA ASP A 419 23.72 -31.81 51.62
C ASP A 419 23.02 -31.62 52.97
N PRO A 420 22.27 -32.61 53.44
CA PRO A 420 21.56 -32.53 54.71
C PRO A 420 22.45 -32.16 55.89
N LYS A 421 23.77 -32.42 55.77
CA LYS A 421 24.75 -32.04 56.78
C LYS A 421 25.00 -30.53 56.84
N LEU A 422 24.77 -29.81 55.74
CA LEU A 422 24.92 -28.36 55.62
C LEU A 422 23.59 -27.62 55.85
N SER A 423 22.49 -28.33 56.08
CA SER A 423 21.19 -27.72 56.35
C SER A 423 21.16 -27.09 57.74
N TYR A 424 20.63 -25.86 57.79
CA TYR A 424 20.29 -25.17 59.04
C TYR A 424 18.95 -25.65 59.64
N ALA A 425 18.33 -26.66 59.08
CA ALA A 425 17.11 -27.24 59.67
C ALA A 425 17.42 -27.88 61.04
N PRO A 426 16.51 -27.80 62.01
CA PRO A 426 16.73 -28.42 63.31
C PRO A 426 17.11 -29.89 63.17
N LYS A 427 18.18 -30.28 63.81
CA LYS A 427 18.71 -31.65 63.81
C LYS A 427 18.61 -32.23 65.19
N LYS A 428 18.04 -33.42 65.23
CA LYS A 428 17.95 -34.17 66.47
C LYS A 428 19.21 -35.02 66.64
N ILE A 429 19.99 -34.69 67.64
CA ILE A 429 21.18 -35.45 68.01
C ILE A 429 20.81 -36.34 69.19
N THR A 430 20.90 -37.64 68.96
CA THR A 430 20.61 -38.65 69.99
C THR A 430 21.85 -39.37 70.37
N GLY A 431 22.30 -39.24 71.61
CA GLY A 431 23.37 -39.99 72.22
C GLY A 431 22.85 -40.98 73.27
N GLN A 432 23.74 -41.84 73.77
CA GLN A 432 23.35 -42.85 74.78
C GLN A 432 22.77 -42.26 76.06
N TYR A 433 23.11 -41.00 76.37
CA TYR A 433 22.75 -40.32 77.59
C TYR A 433 22.10 -38.94 77.38
N PHE A 434 21.88 -38.52 76.11
CA PHE A 434 21.29 -37.21 75.84
C PHE A 434 20.56 -37.18 74.51
N ASN A 435 19.52 -36.39 74.41
CA ASN A 435 18.83 -35.99 73.22
C ASN A 435 18.67 -34.47 73.24
N TYR A 436 19.08 -33.80 72.16
CA TYR A 436 18.77 -32.37 71.96
C TYR A 436 18.60 -32.03 70.50
N ASP A 437 17.87 -31.02 70.24
CA ASP A 437 17.64 -30.45 68.94
C ASP A 437 18.53 -29.24 68.74
N ILE A 438 19.25 -29.18 67.62
CA ILE A 438 20.13 -28.08 67.19
C ILE A 438 19.54 -27.40 66.01
#